data_b506bc6ab1fd15944b24b54c62cd96c0
#
_entry.id   b506bc6ab1fd15944b24b54c62cd96c0
#
_cell.length_a   1.000
_cell.length_b   1.000
_cell.length_c   1.000
_cell.angle_alpha   90.00
_cell.angle_beta   90.00
_cell.angle_gamma   90.00
#
_symmetry.space_group_name_H-M   'P 1'
#
loop_
_entity.id
_entity.type
_entity.pdbx_description
1 polymer ?
#
loop_
_entity_poly.entity_id
_entity_poly.type
_entity_poly.pdbx_seq_one_letter_code
_entity_poly.pdbx_strand_id
1 'polypeptide(L)'
;MNKKFAAAAVAATGLALSACSPDTSTTSDAEETSLNLLAASSTRVINDELEKRASEFDAPVNLEFQNGGSSDLVNKLSEGAPADLLLTASKKTMDKAINDGTVKDPKVLATNVMVMVVPKGNPGNIHSIEDLQNEDRFVICDPQVPCGDISSQIIEENNLDVKPASQEQQVADVLGKVVSGEANAGWVYSTDAAAAGDDVEVIEIPDADKFANQILGAVSAEAEHPEEAQKVLDLLADDFDKTWEEYGFNPAD
;
A
#
# COMPACT_ATOMS: atom_id res chain seq x y z
N MET A 1 20.51 -14.07 -72.33
CA MET A 1 20.08 -13.46 -73.64
C MET A 1 19.41 -12.14 -73.37
N ASN A 2 20.06 -11.13 -73.93
CA ASN A 2 19.55 -9.84 -74.39
C ASN A 2 18.82 -8.89 -73.48
N LYS A 3 19.45 -7.80 -73.06
CA LYS A 3 19.62 -6.49 -73.75
C LYS A 3 18.32 -5.68 -73.63
N LYS A 4 18.25 -4.38 -73.41
CA LYS A 4 19.14 -3.22 -73.51
C LYS A 4 18.39 -1.99 -72.94
N PHE A 5 19.11 -1.01 -72.40
CA PHE A 5 19.18 0.41 -72.72
C PHE A 5 17.85 1.21 -72.79
N ALA A 6 17.69 2.45 -72.41
CA ALA A 6 18.58 3.61 -72.25
C ALA A 6 17.70 4.78 -71.71
N ALA A 7 18.28 5.62 -70.95
CA ALA A 7 18.65 7.02 -71.14
C ALA A 7 17.57 8.09 -70.93
N ALA A 8 17.78 8.85 -69.89
CA ALA A 8 18.06 10.29 -69.82
C ALA A 8 17.06 11.29 -70.44
N ALA A 9 16.61 12.23 -69.59
CA ALA A 9 16.60 13.65 -69.92
C ALA A 9 16.43 14.53 -68.68
N VAL A 10 17.31 15.50 -68.69
CA VAL A 10 17.43 16.64 -67.74
C VAL A 10 16.39 17.70 -68.10
N ALA A 11 15.79 18.36 -67.12
CA ALA A 11 15.41 19.77 -67.28
C ALA A 11 15.31 20.42 -65.87
N ALA A 12 16.03 21.50 -65.75
CA ALA A 12 16.21 22.37 -64.62
C ALA A 12 15.08 23.41 -64.50
N THR A 13 15.15 24.10 -63.36
CA THR A 13 14.67 25.44 -63.03
C THR A 13 13.37 25.58 -62.22
N GLY A 14 13.53 26.23 -61.12
CA GLY A 14 12.47 26.90 -60.38
C GLY A 14 12.81 27.16 -58.88
N LEU A 15 13.70 28.14 -58.58
CA LEU A 15 13.82 28.71 -57.25
C LEU A 15 12.50 29.42 -56.89
N ALA A 16 11.89 28.98 -55.79
CA ALA A 16 10.96 29.80 -55.02
C ALA A 16 11.39 29.74 -53.54
N LEU A 17 12.05 30.75 -53.06
CA LEU A 17 12.26 31.01 -51.66
C LEU A 17 10.91 31.40 -51.05
N SER A 18 10.32 30.51 -50.30
CA SER A 18 9.29 30.83 -49.33
C SER A 18 9.90 30.70 -47.94
N ALA A 19 10.20 31.85 -47.37
CA ALA A 19 10.52 31.96 -45.96
C ALA A 19 9.26 31.61 -45.14
N CYS A 20 9.14 30.37 -44.67
CA CYS A 20 8.27 30.05 -43.56
C CYS A 20 9.13 30.04 -42.30
N SER A 21 8.88 30.99 -41.41
CA SER A 21 9.34 30.94 -40.03
C SER A 21 8.87 29.63 -39.43
N PRO A 22 9.72 28.85 -38.79
CA PRO A 22 9.23 27.81 -37.91
C PRO A 22 8.69 28.53 -36.68
N ASP A 23 7.35 28.57 -36.53
CA ASP A 23 6.74 28.64 -35.20
C ASP A 23 7.20 27.42 -34.44
N THR A 24 8.28 27.60 -33.68
CA THR A 24 8.69 26.63 -32.68
C THR A 24 7.75 26.82 -31.52
N SER A 25 6.54 26.29 -31.64
CA SER A 25 5.80 25.85 -30.45
C SER A 25 6.56 24.64 -29.91
N THR A 26 7.59 24.92 -29.12
CA THR A 26 8.08 23.98 -28.12
C THR A 26 6.95 23.78 -27.12
N THR A 27 5.99 22.91 -27.45
CA THR A 27 5.41 22.07 -26.43
C THR A 27 6.57 21.24 -25.93
N SER A 28 7.15 21.63 -24.81
CA SER A 28 7.87 20.70 -23.97
C SER A 28 6.85 19.64 -23.59
N ASP A 29 6.85 18.51 -24.29
CA ASP A 29 6.43 17.26 -23.69
C ASP A 29 7.40 17.11 -22.49
N ALA A 30 6.98 17.60 -21.33
CA ALA A 30 7.60 17.20 -20.09
C ALA A 30 7.36 15.67 -20.06
N GLU A 31 8.41 14.88 -20.23
CA GLU A 31 8.32 13.45 -20.00
C GLU A 31 7.69 13.28 -18.63
N GLU A 32 6.50 12.69 -18.59
CA GLU A 32 5.79 12.41 -17.38
C GLU A 32 6.61 11.40 -16.60
N THR A 33 7.14 11.80 -15.43
CA THR A 33 7.98 10.92 -14.62
C THR A 33 7.12 9.82 -14.03
N SER A 34 7.46 8.55 -14.30
CA SER A 34 6.82 7.39 -13.69
C SER A 34 7.69 6.82 -12.58
N LEU A 35 7.11 6.59 -11.41
CA LEU A 35 7.76 5.94 -10.27
C LEU A 35 7.23 4.54 -10.06
N ASN A 36 8.13 3.59 -9.85
CA ASN A 36 7.81 2.23 -9.46
C ASN A 36 7.73 2.12 -7.93
N LEU A 37 6.55 1.77 -7.41
CA LEU A 37 6.30 1.61 -5.97
C LEU A 37 6.12 0.13 -5.62
N LEU A 38 7.02 -0.42 -4.82
CA LEU A 38 6.83 -1.70 -4.14
C LEU A 38 6.09 -1.42 -2.83
N ALA A 39 4.80 -1.73 -2.77
CA ALA A 39 3.92 -1.33 -1.68
C ALA A 39 3.26 -2.52 -0.97
N ALA A 40 3.25 -2.52 0.36
CA ALA A 40 2.59 -3.56 1.14
C ALA A 40 1.12 -3.72 0.72
N SER A 41 0.59 -4.95 0.76
CA SER A 41 -0.79 -5.23 0.35
C SER A 41 -1.82 -4.40 1.13
N SER A 42 -1.56 -4.12 2.41
CA SER A 42 -2.44 -3.31 3.27
C SER A 42 -2.54 -1.85 2.83
N THR A 43 -1.52 -1.31 2.13
CA THR A 43 -1.56 0.06 1.63
C THR A 43 -2.25 0.20 0.26
N ARG A 44 -2.74 -0.89 -0.32
CA ARG A 44 -3.45 -0.84 -1.61
C ARG A 44 -4.64 0.11 -1.60
N VAL A 45 -5.30 0.23 -0.48
CA VAL A 45 -6.51 1.05 -0.32
C VAL A 45 -6.26 2.54 -0.57
N ILE A 46 -5.02 3.00 -0.40
CA ILE A 46 -4.65 4.41 -0.61
C ILE A 46 -4.10 4.70 -2.01
N ASN A 47 -3.92 3.70 -2.88
CA ASN A 47 -3.24 3.86 -4.17
C ASN A 47 -3.87 4.96 -5.03
N ASP A 48 -5.20 4.94 -5.20
CA ASP A 48 -5.92 5.87 -6.09
C ASP A 48 -5.80 7.31 -5.60
N GLU A 49 -5.89 7.55 -4.29
CA GLU A 49 -5.76 8.90 -3.74
C GLU A 49 -4.28 9.35 -3.77
N LEU A 50 -3.33 8.45 -3.55
CA LEU A 50 -1.91 8.78 -3.65
C LEU A 50 -1.52 9.14 -5.10
N GLU A 51 -1.99 8.37 -6.08
CA GLU A 51 -1.77 8.67 -7.50
C GLU A 51 -2.37 10.03 -7.88
N LYS A 52 -3.61 10.29 -7.47
CA LYS A 52 -4.26 11.57 -7.68
C LYS A 52 -3.44 12.72 -7.09
N ARG A 53 -3.00 12.61 -5.82
CA ARG A 53 -2.21 13.64 -5.15
C ARG A 53 -0.83 13.84 -5.81
N ALA A 54 -0.18 12.78 -6.27
CA ALA A 54 1.09 12.86 -6.99
C ALA A 54 0.94 13.52 -8.37
N SER A 55 -0.20 13.34 -9.03
CA SER A 55 -0.52 14.01 -10.30
C SER A 55 -0.79 15.52 -10.15
N GLU A 56 -1.05 16.00 -8.94
CA GLU A 56 -1.27 17.41 -8.61
C GLU A 56 0.03 18.17 -8.29
N PHE A 57 1.20 17.51 -8.29
CA PHE A 57 2.47 18.20 -8.09
C PHE A 57 2.76 19.19 -9.22
N ASP A 58 3.58 20.21 -8.97
CA ASP A 58 4.03 21.19 -10.00
C ASP A 58 4.67 20.50 -11.22
N ALA A 59 5.38 19.39 -10.99
CA ALA A 59 5.79 18.43 -11.99
C ALA A 59 5.04 17.11 -11.69
N PRO A 60 3.98 16.81 -12.44
CA PRO A 60 3.15 15.63 -12.22
C PRO A 60 3.96 14.33 -12.28
N VAL A 61 3.62 13.39 -11.39
CA VAL A 61 4.25 12.09 -11.29
C VAL A 61 3.19 11.01 -11.42
N ASN A 62 3.44 10.05 -12.31
CA ASN A 62 2.65 8.84 -12.45
C ASN A 62 3.19 7.75 -11.51
N LEU A 63 2.31 6.97 -10.88
CA LEU A 63 2.70 5.95 -9.91
C LEU A 63 2.33 4.56 -10.42
N GLU A 64 3.32 3.67 -10.52
CA GLU A 64 3.13 2.28 -10.88
C GLU A 64 3.26 1.39 -9.64
N PHE A 65 2.14 0.85 -9.17
CA PHE A 65 2.10 0.08 -7.93
C PHE A 65 2.30 -1.42 -8.16
N GLN A 66 3.23 -2.01 -7.42
CA GLN A 66 3.31 -3.44 -7.21
C GLN A 66 2.98 -3.76 -5.75
N ASN A 67 1.71 -4.08 -5.47
CA ASN A 67 1.30 -4.47 -4.13
C ASN A 67 1.58 -5.95 -3.84
N GLY A 68 2.11 -6.23 -2.64
CA GLY A 68 2.46 -7.59 -2.22
C GLY A 68 2.77 -7.71 -0.74
N GLY A 69 3.14 -8.91 -0.31
CA GLY A 69 3.66 -9.14 1.04
C GLY A 69 4.98 -8.41 1.25
N SER A 70 5.13 -7.67 2.36
CA SER A 70 6.33 -6.87 2.62
C SER A 70 7.63 -7.66 2.51
N SER A 71 7.66 -8.91 2.97
CA SER A 71 8.84 -9.77 2.88
C SER A 71 9.21 -10.11 1.43
N ASP A 72 8.22 -10.38 0.59
CA ASP A 72 8.43 -10.68 -0.83
C ASP A 72 8.91 -9.44 -1.58
N LEU A 73 8.36 -8.26 -1.26
CA LEU A 73 8.77 -6.99 -1.86
C LEU A 73 10.22 -6.65 -1.51
N VAL A 74 10.61 -6.82 -0.24
CA VAL A 74 12.00 -6.61 0.20
C VAL A 74 12.94 -7.60 -0.49
N ASN A 75 12.56 -8.88 -0.63
CA ASN A 75 13.37 -9.85 -1.35
C ASN A 75 13.53 -9.48 -2.83
N LYS A 76 12.45 -9.09 -3.51
CA LYS A 76 12.50 -8.60 -4.91
C LYS A 76 13.44 -7.41 -5.05
N LEU A 77 13.35 -6.43 -4.13
CA LEU A 77 14.23 -5.26 -4.14
C LEU A 77 15.70 -5.67 -3.94
N SER A 78 15.97 -6.61 -3.02
CA SER A 78 17.32 -7.15 -2.79
C SER A 78 17.85 -7.97 -3.98
N GLU A 79 16.97 -8.52 -4.81
CA GLU A 79 17.31 -9.23 -6.06
C GLU A 79 17.46 -8.26 -7.26
N GLY A 80 17.33 -6.94 -7.03
CA GLY A 80 17.53 -5.91 -8.04
C GLY A 80 16.28 -5.57 -8.87
N ALA A 81 15.08 -5.83 -8.34
CA ALA A 81 13.86 -5.34 -8.98
C ALA A 81 13.85 -3.80 -8.98
N PRO A 82 13.51 -3.16 -10.13
CA PRO A 82 13.46 -1.71 -10.20
C PRO A 82 12.35 -1.18 -9.29
N ALA A 83 12.71 -0.24 -8.43
CA ALA A 83 11.75 0.49 -7.59
C ALA A 83 12.34 1.83 -7.16
N ASP A 84 11.49 2.85 -7.09
CA ASP A 84 11.83 4.17 -6.60
C ASP A 84 11.45 4.32 -5.13
N LEU A 85 10.36 3.69 -4.70
CA LEU A 85 9.85 3.76 -3.34
C LEU A 85 9.46 2.36 -2.83
N LEU A 86 9.80 2.06 -1.58
CA LEU A 86 9.38 0.87 -0.85
C LEU A 86 8.45 1.27 0.30
N LEU A 87 7.25 0.68 0.35
CA LEU A 87 6.33 0.77 1.48
C LEU A 87 6.19 -0.62 2.13
N THR A 88 6.46 -0.72 3.43
CA THR A 88 6.28 -1.98 4.19
C THR A 88 5.27 -1.80 5.31
N ALA A 89 4.58 -2.87 5.69
CA ALA A 89 3.66 -2.90 6.82
C ALA A 89 4.29 -3.54 8.07
N SER A 90 5.62 -3.50 8.19
CA SER A 90 6.34 -4.06 9.31
C SER A 90 7.73 -3.43 9.45
N LYS A 91 8.03 -2.96 10.64
CA LYS A 91 9.39 -2.49 10.99
C LYS A 91 10.45 -3.56 10.70
N LYS A 92 10.18 -4.82 11.03
CA LYS A 92 11.11 -5.94 10.82
C LYS A 92 11.50 -6.10 9.34
N THR A 93 10.55 -5.96 8.43
CA THR A 93 10.83 -6.06 6.98
C THR A 93 11.56 -4.83 6.46
N MET A 94 11.24 -3.64 6.97
CA MET A 94 12.00 -2.42 6.64
C MET A 94 13.43 -2.49 7.18
N ASP A 95 13.64 -2.96 8.41
CA ASP A 95 14.99 -3.16 8.98
C ASP A 95 15.82 -4.13 8.11
N LYS A 96 15.18 -5.16 7.52
CA LYS A 96 15.87 -6.05 6.56
C LYS A 96 16.31 -5.27 5.32
N ALA A 97 15.44 -4.46 4.71
CA ALA A 97 15.78 -3.66 3.54
C ALA A 97 16.95 -2.69 3.82
N ILE A 98 16.97 -2.08 5.03
CA ILE A 98 18.09 -1.25 5.48
C ILE A 98 19.39 -2.05 5.58
N ASN A 99 19.32 -3.23 6.22
CA ASN A 99 20.49 -4.10 6.40
C ASN A 99 21.04 -4.64 5.07
N ASP A 100 20.15 -4.88 4.10
CA ASP A 100 20.51 -5.27 2.74
C ASP A 100 21.07 -4.07 1.93
N GLY A 101 20.98 -2.84 2.47
CA GLY A 101 21.46 -1.62 1.81
C GLY A 101 20.59 -1.14 0.64
N THR A 102 19.37 -1.66 0.51
CA THR A 102 18.46 -1.36 -0.61
C THR A 102 17.63 -0.10 -0.42
N VAL A 103 17.54 0.41 0.81
CA VAL A 103 16.83 1.65 1.16
C VAL A 103 17.61 2.44 2.21
N LYS A 104 17.30 3.72 2.36
CA LYS A 104 17.89 4.62 3.36
C LYS A 104 16.81 5.48 4.01
N ASP A 105 17.09 5.92 5.24
CA ASP A 105 16.32 6.94 5.97
C ASP A 105 14.79 6.70 5.93
N PRO A 106 14.28 5.54 6.38
CA PRO A 106 12.85 5.26 6.35
C PRO A 106 12.08 6.19 7.28
N LYS A 107 10.86 6.57 6.85
CA LYS A 107 9.90 7.28 7.67
C LYS A 107 8.81 6.31 8.15
N VAL A 108 8.34 6.47 9.38
CA VAL A 108 7.05 5.90 9.81
C VAL A 108 5.97 6.80 9.24
N LEU A 109 5.01 6.24 8.53
CA LEU A 109 3.96 6.98 7.83
C LEU A 109 2.64 6.90 8.58
N ALA A 110 2.30 5.70 9.06
CA ALA A 110 1.07 5.44 9.78
C ALA A 110 1.20 4.15 10.60
N THR A 111 0.21 3.90 11.44
CA THR A 111 0.06 2.64 12.16
C THR A 111 -1.28 1.99 11.86
N ASN A 112 -1.32 0.65 11.95
CA ASN A 112 -2.53 -0.14 11.78
C ASN A 112 -2.69 -1.02 13.02
N VAL A 113 -3.79 -0.84 13.74
CA VAL A 113 -4.06 -1.53 15.01
C VAL A 113 -5.05 -2.66 14.82
N MET A 114 -5.00 -3.66 15.69
CA MET A 114 -6.05 -4.67 15.75
C MET A 114 -7.27 -4.11 16.47
N VAL A 115 -8.44 -4.38 15.90
CA VAL A 115 -9.74 -4.08 16.49
C VAL A 115 -10.59 -5.35 16.49
N MET A 116 -11.56 -5.42 17.40
CA MET A 116 -12.59 -6.44 17.35
C MET A 116 -13.75 -5.95 16.46
N VAL A 117 -14.21 -6.81 15.58
CA VAL A 117 -15.41 -6.56 14.79
C VAL A 117 -16.49 -7.58 15.14
N VAL A 118 -17.72 -7.13 15.15
CA VAL A 118 -18.93 -7.94 15.31
C VAL A 118 -19.86 -7.70 14.12
N PRO A 119 -20.73 -8.63 13.73
CA PRO A 119 -21.70 -8.41 12.66
C PRO A 119 -22.61 -7.21 12.98
N LYS A 120 -23.09 -6.53 11.94
CA LYS A 120 -24.05 -5.43 12.08
C LYS A 120 -25.22 -5.82 12.99
N GLY A 121 -25.54 -4.95 13.95
CA GLY A 121 -26.57 -5.17 14.96
C GLY A 121 -26.16 -6.07 16.10
N ASN A 122 -24.87 -6.48 16.14
CA ASN A 122 -24.24 -7.20 17.24
C ASN A 122 -25.09 -8.35 17.81
N PRO A 123 -25.44 -9.38 17.04
CA PRO A 123 -26.33 -10.45 17.49
C PRO A 123 -25.77 -11.28 18.65
N GLY A 124 -24.43 -11.27 18.82
CA GLY A 124 -23.74 -11.90 19.96
C GLY A 124 -23.79 -11.08 21.24
N ASN A 125 -24.26 -9.83 21.20
CA ASN A 125 -24.29 -8.90 22.34
C ASN A 125 -22.90 -8.79 23.00
N ILE A 126 -21.84 -8.68 22.19
CA ILE A 126 -20.45 -8.57 22.61
C ILE A 126 -20.07 -7.09 22.65
N HIS A 127 -19.57 -6.60 23.78
CA HIS A 127 -19.25 -5.18 23.98
C HIS A 127 -17.80 -4.94 24.40
N SER A 128 -17.10 -6.01 24.78
CA SER A 128 -15.70 -5.94 25.18
C SER A 128 -14.99 -7.27 24.91
N ILE A 129 -13.66 -7.28 25.04
CA ILE A 129 -12.87 -8.50 24.84
C ILE A 129 -13.10 -9.54 25.94
N GLU A 130 -13.56 -9.14 27.14
CA GLU A 130 -13.91 -10.02 28.24
C GLU A 130 -15.12 -10.90 27.91
N ASP A 131 -16.04 -10.42 27.08
CA ASP A 131 -17.23 -11.17 26.66
C ASP A 131 -16.85 -12.41 25.83
N LEU A 132 -15.65 -12.40 25.21
CA LEU A 132 -15.13 -13.50 24.41
C LEU A 132 -14.84 -14.77 25.21
N GLN A 133 -14.71 -14.70 26.54
CA GLN A 133 -14.44 -15.87 27.38
C GLN A 133 -15.54 -16.94 27.30
N ASN A 134 -16.76 -16.52 26.95
CA ASN A 134 -17.91 -17.41 26.83
C ASN A 134 -18.45 -17.48 25.38
N GLU A 135 -17.73 -16.90 24.44
CA GLU A 135 -18.13 -16.86 23.03
C GLU A 135 -17.50 -18.01 22.24
N ASP A 136 -18.33 -18.89 21.71
CA ASP A 136 -17.91 -20.08 20.97
C ASP A 136 -17.81 -19.86 19.47
N ARG A 137 -18.13 -18.66 18.98
CA ARG A 137 -18.03 -18.24 17.56
C ARG A 137 -17.11 -17.03 17.38
N PHE A 138 -16.04 -16.99 18.17
CA PHE A 138 -14.96 -16.02 18.03
C PHE A 138 -13.88 -16.56 17.07
N VAL A 139 -13.40 -15.75 16.13
CA VAL A 139 -12.39 -16.14 15.14
C VAL A 139 -11.24 -15.14 15.10
N ILE A 140 -10.02 -15.64 14.90
CA ILE A 140 -8.80 -14.85 14.73
C ILE A 140 -7.94 -15.44 13.61
N CYS A 141 -6.83 -14.78 13.30
CA CYS A 141 -5.80 -15.36 12.46
C CYS A 141 -5.00 -16.47 13.19
N ASP A 142 -4.42 -17.40 12.41
CA ASP A 142 -3.46 -18.39 12.90
C ASP A 142 -2.20 -17.68 13.47
N PRO A 143 -1.67 -18.09 14.64
CA PRO A 143 -0.49 -17.47 15.25
C PRO A 143 0.77 -17.43 14.37
N GLN A 144 0.84 -18.22 13.31
CA GLN A 144 1.98 -18.23 12.39
C GLN A 144 1.95 -17.12 11.34
N VAL A 145 0.82 -16.41 11.20
CA VAL A 145 0.70 -15.25 10.29
C VAL A 145 0.70 -13.94 11.08
N PRO A 146 1.05 -12.79 10.47
CA PRO A 146 1.24 -11.52 11.19
C PRO A 146 0.06 -11.08 12.05
N CYS A 147 -1.17 -11.19 11.54
CA CYS A 147 -2.37 -10.82 12.33
C CYS A 147 -2.60 -11.76 13.53
N GLY A 148 -2.25 -13.04 13.41
CA GLY A 148 -2.38 -13.99 14.50
C GLY A 148 -1.26 -13.88 15.55
N ASP A 149 -0.06 -13.52 15.14
CA ASP A 149 1.04 -13.20 16.06
C ASP A 149 0.67 -12.01 16.94
N ILE A 150 0.16 -10.92 16.34
CA ILE A 150 -0.34 -9.75 17.08
C ILE A 150 -1.51 -10.14 17.99
N SER A 151 -2.49 -10.88 17.47
CA SER A 151 -3.63 -11.34 18.29
C SER A 151 -3.18 -12.14 19.51
N SER A 152 -2.18 -12.99 19.36
CA SER A 152 -1.62 -13.78 20.46
C SER A 152 -0.96 -12.90 21.53
N GLN A 153 -0.22 -11.88 21.12
CA GLN A 153 0.40 -10.91 22.04
C GLN A 153 -0.66 -10.09 22.80
N ILE A 154 -1.74 -9.67 22.12
CA ILE A 154 -2.86 -8.96 22.77
C ILE A 154 -3.60 -9.87 23.77
N ILE A 155 -3.82 -11.15 23.44
CA ILE A 155 -4.41 -12.13 24.34
C ILE A 155 -3.56 -12.28 25.60
N GLU A 156 -2.24 -12.38 25.46
CA GLU A 156 -1.31 -12.49 26.58
C GLU A 156 -1.28 -11.22 27.42
N GLU A 157 -1.18 -10.04 26.81
CA GLU A 157 -1.17 -8.74 27.51
C GLU A 157 -2.42 -8.53 28.35
N ASN A 158 -3.59 -8.87 27.81
CA ASN A 158 -4.87 -8.71 28.50
C ASN A 158 -5.23 -9.90 29.40
N ASN A 159 -4.37 -10.91 29.53
CA ASN A 159 -4.60 -12.14 30.30
C ASN A 159 -5.95 -12.82 29.98
N LEU A 160 -6.29 -12.87 28.67
CA LEU A 160 -7.56 -13.44 28.21
C LEU A 160 -7.49 -14.97 28.17
N ASP A 161 -8.49 -15.63 28.75
CA ASP A 161 -8.71 -17.07 28.58
C ASP A 161 -9.79 -17.28 27.51
N VAL A 162 -9.38 -17.23 26.26
CA VAL A 162 -10.28 -17.34 25.10
C VAL A 162 -9.86 -18.50 24.20
N LYS A 163 -10.86 -19.13 23.60
CA LYS A 163 -10.64 -20.23 22.67
C LYS A 163 -11.31 -19.92 21.34
N PRO A 164 -10.55 -19.48 20.33
CA PRO A 164 -11.12 -19.21 19.00
C PRO A 164 -11.77 -20.46 18.41
N ALA A 165 -12.93 -20.29 17.76
CA ALA A 165 -13.64 -21.35 17.05
C ALA A 165 -12.84 -21.82 15.83
N SER A 166 -12.11 -20.88 15.18
CA SER A 166 -11.18 -21.19 14.11
C SER A 166 -10.06 -20.16 14.04
N GLN A 167 -8.98 -20.54 13.36
CA GLN A 167 -7.80 -19.72 13.13
C GLN A 167 -7.54 -19.66 11.62
N GLU A 168 -7.54 -18.46 11.05
CA GLU A 168 -7.50 -18.23 9.61
C GLU A 168 -6.10 -17.83 9.13
N GLN A 169 -5.77 -18.19 7.90
CA GLN A 169 -4.47 -17.85 7.31
C GLN A 169 -4.40 -16.41 6.81
N GLN A 170 -5.54 -15.73 6.69
CA GLN A 170 -5.64 -14.34 6.23
C GLN A 170 -6.71 -13.60 7.02
N VAL A 171 -6.44 -12.32 7.31
CA VAL A 171 -7.40 -11.45 7.99
C VAL A 171 -8.71 -11.27 7.23
N ALA A 172 -8.66 -11.32 5.90
CA ALA A 172 -9.86 -11.25 5.05
C ALA A 172 -10.83 -12.43 5.30
N ASP A 173 -10.32 -13.62 5.64
CA ASP A 173 -11.16 -14.76 5.98
C ASP A 173 -11.83 -14.58 7.34
N VAL A 174 -11.12 -13.97 8.32
CA VAL A 174 -11.70 -13.58 9.61
C VAL A 174 -12.85 -12.60 9.39
N LEU A 175 -12.60 -11.52 8.65
CA LEU A 175 -13.62 -10.52 8.33
C LEU A 175 -14.81 -11.15 7.60
N GLY A 176 -14.56 -11.98 6.60
CA GLY A 176 -15.61 -12.66 5.83
C GLY A 176 -16.54 -13.49 6.69
N LYS A 177 -16.01 -14.22 7.70
CA LYS A 177 -16.82 -14.99 8.65
C LYS A 177 -17.68 -14.12 9.56
N VAL A 178 -17.17 -12.95 9.95
CA VAL A 178 -17.97 -11.99 10.74
C VAL A 178 -19.08 -11.39 9.88
N VAL A 179 -18.76 -10.86 8.69
CA VAL A 179 -19.72 -10.24 7.79
C VAL A 179 -20.83 -11.23 7.38
N SER A 180 -20.50 -12.49 7.15
CA SER A 180 -21.48 -13.55 6.81
C SER A 180 -22.33 -14.00 7.99
N GLY A 181 -21.98 -13.62 9.24
CA GLY A 181 -22.65 -14.10 10.45
C GLY A 181 -22.26 -15.52 10.86
N GLU A 182 -21.24 -16.11 10.25
CA GLU A 182 -20.65 -17.39 10.68
C GLU A 182 -19.95 -17.22 12.03
N ALA A 183 -19.31 -16.08 12.25
CA ALA A 183 -18.72 -15.69 13.53
C ALA A 183 -19.49 -14.55 14.19
N ASN A 184 -19.54 -14.55 15.53
CA ASN A 184 -20.11 -13.46 16.32
C ASN A 184 -19.10 -12.34 16.61
N ALA A 185 -17.81 -12.66 16.58
CA ALA A 185 -16.72 -11.71 16.72
C ALA A 185 -15.48 -12.20 15.97
N GLY A 186 -14.66 -11.26 15.54
CA GLY A 186 -13.36 -11.52 14.97
C GLY A 186 -12.40 -10.38 15.21
N TRP A 187 -11.11 -10.67 15.21
CA TRP A 187 -10.08 -9.63 15.30
C TRP A 187 -9.46 -9.39 13.95
N VAL A 188 -9.52 -8.14 13.51
CA VAL A 188 -9.02 -7.66 12.20
C VAL A 188 -8.25 -6.37 12.39
N TYR A 189 -7.55 -5.91 11.37
CA TYR A 189 -6.97 -4.57 11.43
C TYR A 189 -8.06 -3.49 11.27
N SER A 190 -7.82 -2.32 11.83
CA SER A 190 -8.71 -1.15 11.70
C SER A 190 -9.01 -0.79 10.24
N THR A 191 -8.05 -0.99 9.34
CA THR A 191 -8.23 -0.81 7.90
C THR A 191 -9.20 -1.81 7.28
N ASP A 192 -9.19 -3.08 7.73
CA ASP A 192 -10.16 -4.09 7.26
C ASP A 192 -11.57 -3.75 7.74
N ALA A 193 -11.69 -3.27 8.99
CA ALA A 193 -12.94 -2.82 9.55
C ALA A 193 -13.48 -1.57 8.82
N ALA A 194 -12.62 -0.60 8.51
CA ALA A 194 -12.99 0.59 7.73
C ALA A 194 -13.49 0.21 6.33
N ALA A 195 -12.81 -0.73 5.67
CA ALA A 195 -13.22 -1.23 4.35
C ALA A 195 -14.57 -1.97 4.38
N ALA A 196 -14.91 -2.63 5.49
CA ALA A 196 -16.20 -3.30 5.67
C ALA A 196 -17.35 -2.31 5.94
N GLY A 197 -17.04 -1.11 6.42
CA GLY A 197 -18.02 -0.05 6.65
C GLY A 197 -19.19 -0.50 7.54
N ASP A 198 -20.40 -0.30 7.04
CA ASP A 198 -21.64 -0.60 7.77
C ASP A 198 -21.96 -2.11 7.94
N ASP A 199 -21.18 -3.01 7.41
CA ASP A 199 -21.41 -4.45 7.54
C ASP A 199 -20.96 -5.00 8.90
N VAL A 200 -20.13 -4.23 9.62
CA VAL A 200 -19.63 -4.59 10.95
C VAL A 200 -19.77 -3.42 11.92
N GLU A 201 -19.76 -3.74 13.22
CA GLU A 201 -19.55 -2.77 14.29
C GLU A 201 -18.16 -3.00 14.89
N VAL A 202 -17.44 -1.90 15.17
CA VAL A 202 -16.06 -1.92 15.67
C VAL A 202 -16.07 -1.74 17.18
N ILE A 203 -15.29 -2.57 17.85
CA ILE A 203 -15.04 -2.50 19.30
C ILE A 203 -13.53 -2.40 19.49
N GLU A 204 -13.09 -1.38 20.21
CA GLU A 204 -11.68 -1.19 20.51
C GLU A 204 -11.16 -2.32 21.41
N ILE A 205 -9.92 -2.74 21.16
CA ILE A 205 -9.22 -3.71 21.98
C ILE A 205 -8.25 -2.94 22.88
N PRO A 206 -8.36 -3.06 24.21
CA PRO A 206 -7.44 -2.40 25.14
C PRO A 206 -5.98 -2.75 24.83
N ASP A 207 -5.09 -1.75 24.91
CA ASP A 207 -3.64 -1.90 24.71
C ASP A 207 -3.21 -2.43 23.33
N ALA A 208 -4.11 -2.50 22.34
CA ALA A 208 -3.79 -2.96 20.98
C ALA A 208 -2.77 -2.06 20.26
N ASP A 209 -2.70 -0.79 20.62
CA ASP A 209 -1.73 0.19 20.13
C ASP A 209 -0.28 -0.20 20.45
N LYS A 210 -0.03 -0.91 21.54
CA LYS A 210 1.29 -1.45 21.89
C LYS A 210 1.83 -2.43 20.84
N PHE A 211 0.95 -3.03 20.04
CA PHE A 211 1.23 -4.06 19.04
C PHE A 211 0.87 -3.59 17.63
N ALA A 212 0.76 -2.28 17.43
CA ALA A 212 0.40 -1.70 16.15
C ALA A 212 1.42 -2.07 15.05
N ASN A 213 0.92 -2.45 13.89
CA ASN A 213 1.74 -2.56 12.70
C ASN A 213 2.14 -1.16 12.21
N GLN A 214 3.42 -0.95 12.00
CA GLN A 214 3.91 0.28 11.41
C GLN A 214 3.95 0.19 9.89
N ILE A 215 3.36 1.17 9.23
CA ILE A 215 3.56 1.42 7.80
C ILE A 215 4.78 2.33 7.68
N LEU A 216 5.79 1.82 6.99
CA LEU A 216 7.04 2.57 6.77
C LEU A 216 7.28 2.74 5.27
N GLY A 217 7.79 3.90 4.90
CA GLY A 217 8.22 4.20 3.55
C GLY A 217 9.69 4.59 3.49
N ALA A 218 10.36 4.24 2.40
CA ALA A 218 11.74 4.63 2.15
C ALA A 218 12.01 4.72 0.65
N VAL A 219 12.83 5.69 0.26
CA VAL A 219 13.34 5.77 -1.12
C VAL A 219 14.35 4.64 -1.34
N SER A 220 14.24 3.97 -2.51
CA SER A 220 15.20 2.95 -2.90
C SER A 220 16.60 3.52 -3.07
N ALA A 221 17.61 2.76 -2.68
CA ALA A 221 19.01 3.18 -2.85
C ALA A 221 19.41 3.33 -4.32
N GLU A 222 18.72 2.61 -5.22
CA GLU A 222 18.93 2.61 -6.66
C GLU A 222 17.71 3.17 -7.42
N ALA A 223 16.97 4.08 -6.81
CA ALA A 223 15.85 4.76 -7.44
C ALA A 223 16.30 5.47 -8.73
N GLU A 224 15.54 5.34 -9.79
CA GLU A 224 15.78 6.05 -11.05
C GLU A 224 15.44 7.55 -10.90
N HIS A 225 14.41 7.84 -10.10
CA HIS A 225 13.92 9.21 -9.83
C HIS A 225 13.88 9.52 -8.33
N PRO A 226 15.06 9.61 -7.65
CA PRO A 226 15.11 9.72 -6.19
C PRO A 226 14.50 11.03 -5.63
N GLU A 227 14.56 12.13 -6.38
CA GLU A 227 13.99 13.41 -5.94
C GLU A 227 12.45 13.38 -5.98
N GLU A 228 11.87 12.79 -7.02
CA GLU A 228 10.42 12.61 -7.15
C GLU A 228 9.91 11.58 -6.15
N ALA A 229 10.62 10.47 -5.94
CA ALA A 229 10.30 9.47 -4.92
C ALA A 229 10.31 10.09 -3.52
N GLN A 230 11.27 10.99 -3.24
CA GLN A 230 11.31 11.71 -1.96
C GLN A 230 10.10 12.63 -1.78
N LYS A 231 9.64 13.32 -2.82
CA LYS A 231 8.43 14.15 -2.75
C LYS A 231 7.18 13.32 -2.43
N VAL A 232 7.07 12.12 -3.02
CA VAL A 232 5.96 11.19 -2.73
C VAL A 232 6.07 10.67 -1.29
N LEU A 233 7.27 10.37 -0.81
CA LEU A 233 7.50 9.96 0.58
C LEU A 233 7.15 11.08 1.57
N ASP A 234 7.53 12.32 1.25
CA ASP A 234 7.21 13.49 2.07
C ASP A 234 5.69 13.77 2.08
N LEU A 235 5.03 13.66 0.93
CA LEU A 235 3.56 13.74 0.86
C LEU A 235 2.91 12.72 1.82
N LEU A 236 3.33 11.45 1.76
CA LEU A 236 2.80 10.39 2.62
C LEU A 236 3.04 10.63 4.11
N ALA A 237 4.14 11.30 4.46
CA ALA A 237 4.54 11.54 5.85
C ALA A 237 3.96 12.83 6.45
N ASP A 238 3.77 13.87 5.63
CA ASP A 238 3.54 15.22 6.14
C ASP A 238 2.17 15.79 5.74
N ASP A 239 1.53 15.25 4.68
CA ASP A 239 0.31 15.84 4.08
C ASP A 239 -0.78 14.80 3.74
N PHE A 240 -0.69 13.59 4.30
CA PHE A 240 -1.57 12.48 3.97
C PHE A 240 -2.44 11.98 5.14
N ASP A 241 -2.38 12.67 6.30
CA ASP A 241 -3.02 12.26 7.55
C ASP A 241 -4.51 11.95 7.39
N LYS A 242 -5.26 12.86 6.74
CA LYS A 242 -6.69 12.68 6.52
C LYS A 242 -7.02 11.45 5.69
N THR A 243 -6.17 11.14 4.72
CA THR A 243 -6.33 9.95 3.90
C THR A 243 -6.00 8.70 4.70
N TRP A 244 -4.93 8.72 5.52
CA TRP A 244 -4.64 7.63 6.43
C TRP A 244 -5.83 7.32 7.35
N GLU A 245 -6.41 8.35 7.99
CA GLU A 245 -7.59 8.22 8.87
C GLU A 245 -8.82 7.70 8.12
N GLU A 246 -9.10 8.20 6.91
CA GLU A 246 -10.24 7.78 6.09
C GLU A 246 -10.19 6.28 5.78
N TYR A 247 -9.00 5.74 5.58
CA TYR A 247 -8.81 4.31 5.32
C TYR A 247 -8.52 3.49 6.58
N GLY A 248 -8.71 4.06 7.77
CA GLY A 248 -8.63 3.36 9.05
C GLY A 248 -7.22 3.17 9.61
N PHE A 249 -6.22 3.86 9.07
CA PHE A 249 -4.90 3.95 9.66
C PHE A 249 -4.85 5.09 10.68
N ASN A 250 -3.92 5.01 11.64
CA ASN A 250 -3.56 6.15 12.48
C ASN A 250 -2.29 6.78 11.90
N PRO A 251 -2.31 8.08 11.49
CA PRO A 251 -1.12 8.79 11.04
C PRO A 251 0.01 8.71 12.07
N ALA A 252 1.26 8.83 11.61
CA ALA A 252 2.41 8.98 12.51
C ALA A 252 2.46 10.41 13.05
N ASP A 253 2.91 10.57 14.31
CA ASP A 253 3.13 11.86 14.96
C ASP A 253 4.36 12.60 14.40
#